data_94410c7c5e3493289c495d8c5ee28496
#
_entry.id   94410c7c5e3493289c495d8c5ee28496
#
_cell.length_a   1.000
_cell.length_b   1.000
_cell.length_c   1.000
_cell.angle_alpha   90.00
_cell.angle_beta   90.00
_cell.angle_gamma   90.00
#
_symmetry.space_group_name_H-M   'P 1'
#
loop_
_entity.id
_entity.type
_entity.pdbx_description
1 polymer ?
#
loop_
_entity_poly.entity_id
_entity_poly.type
_entity_poly.pdbx_seq_one_letter_code
_entity_poly.pdbx_strand_id
1 'polypeptide(L)'
;ETMKVQGAPETAIAGTKEKLASFGASKGTVLFFEDQDVVKSLQEQFVLYADNFPVWSEQSTGIASVNTWTALSAELGLGGNLQHYNPVIDASVQAVYGVPASWKLRGQLNFGSIEAETGEKEFMNDDDRFKVIG
;
A
#
# COMPACT_ATOMS: atom_id res chain seq x y z
N GLU A 1 -9.97 -15.02 -9.39
CA GLU A 1 -9.84 -15.30 -10.83
C GLU A 1 -8.38 -15.29 -11.28
N THR A 2 -7.62 -14.23 -11.03
CA THR A 2 -6.21 -14.07 -11.43
C THR A 2 -5.33 -15.27 -11.01
N MET A 3 -5.42 -15.72 -9.77
CA MET A 3 -4.66 -16.87 -9.27
C MET A 3 -5.01 -18.19 -10.00
N LYS A 4 -6.27 -18.38 -10.37
CA LYS A 4 -6.70 -19.55 -11.16
C LYS A 4 -6.08 -19.52 -12.56
N VAL A 5 -6.11 -18.36 -13.22
CA VAL A 5 -5.51 -18.16 -14.54
C VAL A 5 -4.00 -18.43 -14.50
N GLN A 6 -3.33 -18.10 -13.39
CA GLN A 6 -1.92 -18.34 -13.18
C GLN A 6 -1.58 -19.77 -12.70
N GLY A 7 -2.58 -20.65 -12.58
CA GLY A 7 -2.37 -22.05 -12.21
C GLY A 7 -2.01 -22.28 -10.74
N ALA A 8 -2.38 -21.37 -9.84
CA ALA A 8 -2.12 -21.51 -8.42
C ALA A 8 -2.90 -22.72 -7.84
N PRO A 9 -2.30 -23.47 -6.89
CA PRO A 9 -2.97 -24.59 -6.21
C PRO A 9 -4.26 -24.14 -5.51
N GLU A 10 -5.28 -25.01 -5.46
CA GLU A 10 -6.55 -24.68 -4.80
C GLU A 10 -6.40 -24.31 -3.33
N THR A 11 -5.46 -24.92 -2.61
CA THR A 11 -5.14 -24.59 -1.22
C THR A 11 -4.64 -23.14 -1.06
N ALA A 12 -3.79 -22.67 -1.99
CA ALA A 12 -3.32 -21.29 -1.99
C ALA A 12 -4.45 -20.31 -2.32
N ILE A 13 -5.35 -20.69 -3.23
CA ILE A 13 -6.53 -19.90 -3.56
C ILE A 13 -7.47 -19.80 -2.36
N ALA A 14 -7.71 -20.90 -1.64
CA ALA A 14 -8.55 -20.93 -0.44
C ALA A 14 -7.97 -20.03 0.66
N GLY A 15 -6.68 -20.17 0.99
CA GLY A 15 -6.01 -19.33 1.98
C GLY A 15 -6.01 -17.84 1.62
N THR A 16 -5.86 -17.53 0.32
CA THR A 16 -5.96 -16.13 -0.14
C THR A 16 -7.38 -15.59 0.03
N LYS A 17 -8.41 -16.38 -0.24
CA LYS A 17 -9.80 -15.96 -0.04
C LYS A 17 -10.10 -15.67 1.44
N GLU A 18 -9.63 -16.51 2.35
CA GLU A 18 -9.77 -16.29 3.79
C GLU A 18 -9.07 -15.01 4.23
N LYS A 19 -7.85 -14.79 3.76
CA LYS A 19 -7.10 -13.55 4.02
C LYS A 19 -7.84 -12.32 3.49
N LEU A 20 -8.38 -12.36 2.27
CA LEU A 20 -9.17 -11.26 1.72
C LEU A 20 -10.47 -11.03 2.47
N ALA A 21 -11.12 -12.10 2.95
CA ALA A 21 -12.31 -11.99 3.79
C ALA A 21 -12.00 -11.30 5.13
N SER A 22 -10.86 -11.61 5.75
CA SER A 22 -10.42 -10.94 6.98
C SER A 22 -10.19 -9.43 6.77
N PHE A 23 -9.66 -9.03 5.61
CA PHE A 23 -9.54 -7.60 5.28
C PHE A 23 -10.89 -6.93 5.02
N GLY A 24 -11.84 -7.64 4.41
CA GLY A 24 -13.21 -7.17 4.23
C GLY A 24 -13.99 -6.97 5.53
N ALA A 25 -13.57 -7.64 6.61
CA ALA A 25 -14.13 -7.49 7.95
C ALA A 25 -13.51 -6.31 8.73
N SER A 26 -12.49 -5.64 8.20
CA SER A 26 -11.86 -4.49 8.85
C SER A 26 -12.81 -3.30 9.00
N LYS A 27 -12.48 -2.38 9.90
CA LYS A 27 -13.25 -1.13 10.12
C LYS A 27 -13.34 -0.27 8.88
N GLY A 28 -12.25 -0.25 8.11
CA GLY A 28 -12.15 0.52 6.86
C GLY A 28 -10.84 0.29 6.14
N THR A 29 -10.72 0.95 4.99
CA THR A 29 -9.52 0.92 4.16
C THR A 29 -9.19 2.32 3.68
N VAL A 30 -7.95 2.76 3.89
CA VAL A 30 -7.41 3.97 3.25
C VAL A 30 -6.80 3.55 1.92
N LEU A 31 -7.21 4.21 0.84
CA LEU A 31 -6.67 4.02 -0.49
C LEU A 31 -5.69 5.16 -0.79
N PHE A 32 -4.45 4.81 -1.11
CA PHE A 32 -3.42 5.78 -1.47
C PHE A 32 -3.33 5.90 -2.98
N PHE A 33 -3.45 7.13 -3.47
CA PHE A 33 -3.35 7.43 -4.88
C PHE A 33 -2.21 8.41 -5.14
N GLU A 34 -1.66 8.31 -6.33
CA GLU A 34 -0.69 9.23 -6.89
C GLU A 34 -1.30 9.88 -8.13
N ASP A 35 -1.39 11.20 -8.14
CA ASP A 35 -1.91 11.92 -9.30
C ASP A 35 -0.81 12.04 -10.38
N GLN A 36 -0.99 11.28 -11.46
CA GLN A 36 -0.03 11.21 -12.55
C GLN A 36 0.03 12.52 -13.37
N ASP A 37 -1.02 13.32 -13.37
CA ASP A 37 -1.02 14.62 -14.04
C ASP A 37 -0.10 15.60 -13.31
N VAL A 38 -0.09 15.55 -11.96
CA VAL A 38 0.85 16.33 -11.14
C VAL A 38 2.29 15.90 -11.40
N VAL A 39 2.56 14.59 -11.39
CA VAL A 39 3.90 14.05 -11.65
C VAL A 39 4.40 14.51 -13.02
N LYS A 40 3.56 14.37 -14.04
CA LYS A 40 3.89 14.79 -15.42
C LYS A 40 4.13 16.29 -15.54
N SER A 41 3.29 17.10 -14.92
CA SER A 41 3.46 18.55 -14.89
C SER A 41 4.79 18.97 -14.28
N LEU A 42 5.22 18.32 -13.19
CA LEU A 42 6.51 18.58 -12.56
C LEU A 42 7.68 18.12 -13.44
N GLN A 43 7.56 17.00 -14.15
CA GLN A 43 8.56 16.55 -15.13
C GLN A 43 8.75 17.56 -16.27
N GLU A 44 7.64 18.13 -16.76
CA GLU A 44 7.68 19.15 -17.82
C GLU A 44 8.25 20.49 -17.33
N GLN A 45 7.93 20.87 -16.08
CA GLN A 45 8.41 22.14 -15.50
C GLN A 45 9.88 22.09 -15.10
N PHE A 46 10.36 20.96 -14.61
CA PHE A 46 11.70 20.78 -14.08
C PHE A 46 12.46 19.68 -14.83
N VAL A 47 12.74 19.94 -16.09
CA VAL A 47 13.32 18.96 -17.04
C VAL A 47 14.59 18.29 -16.53
N LEU A 48 15.46 19.01 -15.80
CA LEU A 48 16.69 18.44 -15.22
C LEU A 48 16.44 17.30 -14.22
N TYR A 49 15.26 17.27 -13.63
CA TYR A 49 14.86 16.27 -12.61
C TYR A 49 13.71 15.39 -13.08
N ALA A 50 13.37 15.45 -14.37
CA ALA A 50 12.19 14.78 -14.90
C ALA A 50 12.12 13.30 -14.53
N ASP A 51 13.24 12.58 -14.64
CA ASP A 51 13.32 11.16 -14.32
C ASP A 51 13.19 10.86 -12.81
N ASN A 52 13.39 11.87 -11.95
CA ASN A 52 13.33 11.69 -10.50
C ASN A 52 11.90 11.81 -9.95
N PHE A 53 11.04 12.63 -10.58
CA PHE A 53 9.71 12.89 -10.04
C PHE A 53 8.85 11.64 -9.84
N PRO A 54 8.82 10.64 -10.75
CA PRO A 54 8.10 9.41 -10.50
C PRO A 54 8.60 8.66 -9.27
N VAL A 55 9.92 8.62 -9.06
CA VAL A 55 10.56 7.99 -7.90
C VAL A 55 10.22 8.74 -6.61
N TRP A 56 10.33 10.06 -6.62
CA TRP A 56 10.01 10.88 -5.45
C TRP A 56 8.52 10.82 -5.08
N SER A 57 7.64 10.72 -6.06
CA SER A 57 6.22 10.52 -5.83
C SER A 57 5.93 9.19 -5.14
N GLU A 58 6.56 8.09 -5.60
CA GLU A 58 6.49 6.78 -4.95
C GLU A 58 6.98 6.83 -3.49
N GLN A 59 8.13 7.49 -3.25
CA GLN A 59 8.67 7.68 -1.90
C GLN A 59 7.71 8.48 -1.02
N SER A 60 7.10 9.53 -1.57
CA SER A 60 6.11 10.36 -0.86
C SER A 60 4.86 9.53 -0.48
N THR A 61 4.43 8.62 -1.34
CA THR A 61 3.34 7.68 -1.04
C THR A 61 3.72 6.76 0.12
N GLY A 62 4.95 6.26 0.16
CA GLY A 62 5.46 5.48 1.30
C GLY A 62 5.42 6.25 2.61
N ILE A 63 5.86 7.52 2.60
CA ILE A 63 5.81 8.42 3.75
C ILE A 63 4.36 8.65 4.21
N ALA A 64 3.45 8.94 3.29
CA ALA A 64 2.03 9.12 3.58
C ALA A 64 1.41 7.86 4.22
N SER A 65 1.76 6.68 3.71
CA SER A 65 1.28 5.40 4.22
C SER A 65 1.73 5.15 5.66
N VAL A 66 3.02 5.39 5.95
CA VAL A 66 3.57 5.23 7.31
C VAL A 66 2.96 6.24 8.27
N ASN A 67 2.85 7.51 7.88
CA ASN A 67 2.25 8.55 8.73
C ASN A 67 0.78 8.22 9.06
N THR A 68 0.00 7.79 8.07
CA THR A 68 -1.40 7.39 8.27
C THR A 68 -1.49 6.18 9.20
N TRP A 69 -0.69 5.16 8.98
CA TRP A 69 -0.66 3.96 9.83
C TRP A 69 -0.27 4.33 11.27
N THR A 70 0.77 5.13 11.43
CA THR A 70 1.24 5.58 12.75
C THR A 70 0.15 6.34 13.49
N ALA A 71 -0.54 7.28 12.82
CA ALA A 71 -1.63 8.03 13.42
C ALA A 71 -2.79 7.10 13.85
N LEU A 72 -3.23 6.17 12.98
CA LEU A 72 -4.26 5.19 13.33
C LEU A 72 -3.87 4.33 14.53
N SER A 73 -2.62 3.92 14.63
CA SER A 73 -2.11 3.09 15.72
C SER A 73 -1.89 3.89 17.01
N ALA A 74 -1.18 5.02 16.94
CA ALA A 74 -0.77 5.79 18.11
C ALA A 74 -1.92 6.58 18.74
N GLU A 75 -2.83 7.14 17.93
CA GLU A 75 -3.91 8.01 18.42
C GLU A 75 -5.20 7.23 18.67
N LEU A 76 -5.47 6.19 17.90
CA LEU A 76 -6.74 5.45 17.95
C LEU A 76 -6.60 4.01 18.43
N GLY A 77 -5.38 3.50 18.65
CA GLY A 77 -5.14 2.13 19.07
C GLY A 77 -5.57 1.07 18.05
N LEU A 78 -5.62 1.43 16.76
CA LEU A 78 -6.07 0.55 15.70
C LEU A 78 -4.91 -0.24 15.09
N GLY A 79 -5.16 -1.49 14.74
CA GLY A 79 -4.27 -2.28 13.90
C GLY A 79 -4.36 -1.87 12.44
N GLY A 80 -3.24 -1.97 11.72
CA GLY A 80 -3.17 -1.68 10.30
C GLY A 80 -2.51 -2.81 9.50
N ASN A 81 -2.91 -2.95 8.23
CA ASN A 81 -2.33 -3.90 7.30
C ASN A 81 -2.26 -3.30 5.91
N LEU A 82 -1.05 -2.93 5.45
CA LEU A 82 -0.83 -2.35 4.14
C LEU A 82 -0.72 -3.44 3.07
N GLN A 83 -1.52 -3.33 2.04
CA GLN A 83 -1.58 -4.25 0.90
C GLN A 83 -1.33 -3.52 -0.41
N HIS A 84 -0.87 -4.28 -1.42
CA HIS A 84 -0.59 -3.78 -2.76
C HIS A 84 -1.20 -4.76 -3.78
N TYR A 85 -2.51 -4.58 -4.06
CA TYR A 85 -3.23 -5.41 -5.04
C TYR A 85 -3.28 -4.80 -6.43
N ASN A 86 -2.60 -3.69 -6.61
CA ASN A 86 -2.48 -3.05 -7.91
C ASN A 86 -1.54 -3.83 -8.86
N PRO A 87 -1.78 -3.81 -10.18
CA PRO A 87 -2.87 -3.10 -10.84
C PRO A 87 -4.19 -3.89 -10.91
N VAL A 88 -4.29 -5.05 -10.26
CA VAL A 88 -5.42 -6.00 -10.42
C VAL A 88 -6.77 -5.37 -10.07
N ILE A 89 -6.80 -4.48 -9.09
CA ILE A 89 -8.04 -3.87 -8.59
C ILE A 89 -8.29 -2.44 -9.12
N ASP A 90 -7.34 -1.85 -9.83
CA ASP A 90 -7.36 -0.42 -10.18
C ASP A 90 -8.62 -0.02 -10.93
N ALA A 91 -8.99 -0.75 -11.98
CA ALA A 91 -10.19 -0.47 -12.76
C ALA A 91 -11.48 -0.59 -11.93
N SER A 92 -11.54 -1.57 -11.03
CA SER A 92 -12.70 -1.75 -10.14
C SER A 92 -12.80 -0.62 -9.13
N VAL A 93 -11.69 -0.19 -8.57
CA VAL A 93 -11.63 0.95 -7.63
C VAL A 93 -12.06 2.24 -8.32
N GLN A 94 -11.59 2.51 -9.53
CA GLN A 94 -12.02 3.66 -10.32
C GLN A 94 -13.52 3.64 -10.59
N ALA A 95 -14.05 2.51 -11.01
CA ALA A 95 -15.47 2.37 -11.33
C ALA A 95 -16.37 2.55 -10.09
N VAL A 96 -15.97 2.02 -8.94
CA VAL A 96 -16.79 2.06 -7.70
C VAL A 96 -16.73 3.42 -7.04
N TYR A 97 -15.58 4.05 -6.98
CA TYR A 97 -15.37 5.30 -6.22
C TYR A 97 -15.32 6.56 -7.09
N GLY A 98 -15.37 6.42 -8.41
CA GLY A 98 -15.39 7.55 -9.34
C GLY A 98 -14.13 8.42 -9.26
N VAL A 99 -12.98 7.83 -8.93
CA VAL A 99 -11.71 8.56 -8.85
C VAL A 99 -11.23 8.99 -10.24
N PRO A 100 -10.50 10.12 -10.36
CA PRO A 100 -9.98 10.60 -11.65
C PRO A 100 -9.11 9.53 -12.32
N ALA A 101 -9.13 9.50 -13.65
CA ALA A 101 -8.32 8.56 -14.43
C ALA A 101 -6.81 8.76 -14.25
N SER A 102 -6.37 9.97 -13.90
CA SER A 102 -4.98 10.30 -13.58
C SER A 102 -4.52 9.75 -12.23
N TRP A 103 -5.44 9.34 -11.35
CA TRP A 103 -5.11 8.84 -10.03
C TRP A 103 -4.74 7.36 -10.08
N LYS A 104 -3.47 7.08 -9.94
CA LYS A 104 -2.91 5.73 -9.90
C LYS A 104 -2.93 5.20 -8.47
N LEU A 105 -3.64 4.11 -8.27
CA LEU A 105 -3.69 3.44 -6.96
C LEU A 105 -2.31 2.87 -6.61
N ARG A 106 -1.83 3.11 -5.38
CA ARG A 106 -0.49 2.71 -4.93
C ARG A 106 -0.51 1.74 -3.76
N GLY A 107 -1.51 1.82 -2.91
CA GLY A 107 -1.62 0.94 -1.75
C GLY A 107 -2.98 1.01 -1.10
N GLN A 108 -3.28 -0.01 -0.29
CA GLN A 108 -4.50 -0.17 0.46
C GLN A 108 -4.14 -0.48 1.91
N LEU A 109 -4.40 0.44 2.83
CA LEU A 109 -4.20 0.26 4.26
C LEU A 109 -5.54 -0.12 4.91
N ASN A 110 -5.74 -1.41 5.16
CA ASN A 110 -6.87 -1.89 5.96
C ASN A 110 -6.60 -1.59 7.43
N PHE A 111 -7.59 -1.13 8.16
CA PHE A 111 -7.46 -0.83 9.58
C PHE A 111 -8.70 -1.26 10.38
N GLY A 112 -8.50 -1.59 11.65
CA GLY A 112 -9.57 -2.01 12.56
C GLY A 112 -9.07 -2.31 13.96
N SER A 113 -9.94 -2.87 14.79
CA SER A 113 -9.57 -3.36 16.12
C SER A 113 -8.51 -4.46 16.01
N ILE A 114 -7.66 -4.52 17.04
CA ILE A 114 -6.65 -5.58 17.16
C ILE A 114 -7.32 -6.77 17.86
N GLU A 115 -7.64 -7.80 17.08
CA GLU A 115 -8.32 -9.00 17.61
C GLU A 115 -7.33 -10.08 18.08
N ALA A 116 -6.09 -10.02 17.61
CA ALA A 116 -5.02 -10.92 18.00
C ALA A 116 -3.68 -10.21 18.00
N GLU A 117 -2.81 -10.58 18.92
CA GLU A 117 -1.43 -10.09 18.94
C GLU A 117 -0.67 -10.54 17.70
N THR A 118 0.24 -9.68 17.23
CA THR A 118 1.14 -10.06 16.16
C THR A 118 2.16 -11.08 16.66
N GLY A 119 2.45 -12.11 15.85
CA GLY A 119 3.53 -13.04 16.14
C GLY A 119 4.89 -12.35 16.24
N GLU A 120 5.84 -13.03 16.86
CA GLU A 120 7.23 -12.57 16.91
C GLU A 120 7.79 -12.34 15.50
N LYS A 121 8.60 -11.30 15.36
CA LYS A 121 9.28 -10.97 14.11
C LYS A 121 10.77 -11.17 14.29
N GLU A 122 11.38 -11.83 13.31
CA GLU A 122 12.82 -11.85 13.18
C GLU A 122 13.29 -10.60 12.43
N PHE A 123 14.32 -9.97 12.94
CA PHE A 123 14.94 -8.81 12.33
C PHE A 123 16.37 -9.14 11.93
N MET A 124 16.82 -8.55 10.84
CA MET A 124 18.24 -8.52 10.48
C MET A 124 19.03 -7.85 11.60
N ASN A 125 20.27 -8.30 11.84
CA ASN A 125 21.17 -7.68 12.80
C ASN A 125 21.34 -6.18 12.47
N ASP A 126 21.29 -5.35 13.49
CA ASP A 126 21.42 -3.90 13.33
C ASP A 126 22.76 -3.47 12.73
N ASP A 127 23.85 -4.16 13.05
CA ASP A 127 25.19 -3.90 12.48
C ASP A 127 25.24 -4.15 10.96
N ASP A 128 24.36 -5.00 10.43
CA ASP A 128 24.23 -5.26 8.99
C ASP A 128 23.31 -4.24 8.28
N ARG A 129 22.49 -3.54 9.05
CA ARG A 129 21.48 -2.60 8.54
C ARG A 129 21.90 -1.15 8.64
N PHE A 130 22.63 -0.79 9.68
CA PHE A 130 22.98 0.59 10.02
C PHE A 130 24.47 0.75 10.18
N LYS A 131 24.99 1.88 9.70
CA LYS A 131 26.36 2.32 9.99
C LYS A 131 26.30 3.71 10.57
N VAL A 132 26.89 3.88 11.76
CA VAL A 132 27.12 5.19 12.34
C VAL A 132 28.55 5.61 11.98
N ILE A 133 28.69 6.71 11.26
CA ILE A 133 29.96 7.28 10.85
C ILE A 133 30.06 8.63 11.57
N GLY A 134 30.99 8.72 12.51
CA GLY A 134 31.27 9.93 13.29
C GLY A 134 32.71 10.37 13.13
#